data_d9b4478ae85dec2d86ab2715ad576045
#
_entry.id   d9b4478ae85dec2d86ab2715ad576045
#
_cell.length_a   1.000
_cell.length_b   1.000
_cell.length_c   1.000
_cell.angle_alpha   90.00
_cell.angle_beta   90.00
_cell.angle_gamma   90.00
#
_symmetry.space_group_name_H-M   'P 1'
#
loop_
_entity.id
_entity.type
_entity.pdbx_description
1 polymer ?
#
loop_
_entity_poly.entity_id
_entity_poly.type
_entity_poly.pdbx_seq_one_letter_code
_entity_poly.pdbx_strand_id
1 'polypeptide(L)'
;AVDLADAVLFVVDAMVGATATDERVVRMLRATKKPVLLVANKVDDARQEPEAAALWSLGLGEPWPVSALHGRGVADLLDKVLTVLPEVSAVAKNEIGGPRRVAIIGRPNVGKSSLLNKTAGEERVVVNELAGTTRDPIDEQIELAGKVWRFVDTAGIRRRQHMAQGADFYASLRTAAALEKAEVAIVVLDVTAPISEQDIRIVDMVLESGRALVLAFNKWDLLDDDRRRYLEREIEQDLAHVAWAPRVNISARTGRHLEKLVPAIELALESWDTRIPTGKFNAFLAELAAAHPHPVRGGRQPRILFGTQASTRPPTFVVFTTQFLDPQYRRFITRRLREVWGFEGSPIEIQMRVRERRGPKR
;
A
#
# COMPACT_ATOMS: atom_id res chain seq x y z
N ALA A 1 -3.17 -17.21 -5.10
CA ALA A 1 -1.82 -16.75 -5.46
C ALA A 1 -1.47 -17.10 -6.91
N VAL A 2 -1.55 -18.39 -7.33
CA VAL A 2 -1.19 -18.82 -8.71
C VAL A 2 -2.03 -18.12 -9.78
N ASP A 3 -3.33 -17.97 -9.57
CA ASP A 3 -4.25 -17.34 -10.53
C ASP A 3 -3.95 -15.85 -10.79
N LEU A 4 -3.37 -15.16 -9.80
CA LEU A 4 -3.02 -13.74 -9.88
C LEU A 4 -1.58 -13.50 -10.38
N ALA A 5 -0.76 -14.55 -10.50
CA ALA A 5 0.62 -14.43 -10.94
C ALA A 5 0.71 -14.40 -12.47
N ASP A 6 1.67 -13.66 -13.03
CA ASP A 6 2.01 -13.70 -14.47
C ASP A 6 2.95 -14.85 -14.80
N ALA A 7 3.79 -15.27 -13.86
CA ALA A 7 4.64 -16.45 -13.90
C ALA A 7 4.79 -17.03 -12.50
N VAL A 8 5.13 -18.32 -12.42
CA VAL A 8 5.34 -19.03 -11.15
C VAL A 8 6.77 -19.54 -11.06
N LEU A 9 7.47 -19.20 -9.99
CA LEU A 9 8.75 -19.83 -9.66
C LEU A 9 8.48 -20.96 -8.64
N PHE A 10 8.60 -22.18 -9.07
CA PHE A 10 8.49 -23.35 -8.20
C PHE A 10 9.86 -23.73 -7.67
N VAL A 11 10.15 -23.39 -6.44
CA VAL A 11 11.46 -23.55 -5.80
C VAL A 11 11.52 -24.86 -5.03
N VAL A 12 12.47 -25.71 -5.39
CA VAL A 12 12.73 -27.02 -4.75
C VAL A 12 14.18 -27.05 -4.23
N ASP A 13 14.38 -27.71 -3.12
CA ASP A 13 15.71 -27.97 -2.56
C ASP A 13 16.41 -29.08 -3.37
N ALA A 14 17.45 -28.72 -4.15
CA ALA A 14 18.16 -29.65 -4.98
C ALA A 14 18.83 -30.79 -4.18
N MET A 15 19.24 -30.51 -2.93
CA MET A 15 19.93 -31.49 -2.07
C MET A 15 18.98 -32.51 -1.48
N VAL A 16 17.71 -32.18 -1.32
CA VAL A 16 16.65 -33.08 -0.83
C VAL A 16 16.02 -33.86 -1.99
N GLY A 17 16.03 -33.27 -3.18
CA GLY A 17 15.32 -33.81 -4.34
C GLY A 17 13.80 -33.63 -4.28
N ALA A 18 13.09 -34.25 -5.21
CA ALA A 18 11.64 -34.18 -5.30
C ALA A 18 10.96 -34.96 -4.15
N THR A 19 10.09 -34.30 -3.40
CA THR A 19 9.29 -34.90 -2.33
C THR A 19 7.86 -35.18 -2.79
N ALA A 20 7.12 -36.04 -2.05
CA ALA A 20 5.70 -36.29 -2.31
C ALA A 20 4.84 -35.03 -2.20
N THR A 21 5.29 -34.02 -1.44
CA THR A 21 4.63 -32.71 -1.36
C THR A 21 4.87 -31.93 -2.65
N ASP A 22 6.10 -31.95 -3.17
CA ASP A 22 6.44 -31.28 -4.43
C ASP A 22 5.64 -31.86 -5.60
N GLU A 23 5.49 -33.17 -5.68
CA GLU A 23 4.67 -33.84 -6.69
C GLU A 23 3.19 -33.42 -6.64
N ARG A 24 2.63 -33.20 -5.44
CA ARG A 24 1.25 -32.66 -5.31
C ARG A 24 1.15 -31.25 -5.85
N VAL A 25 2.12 -30.39 -5.53
CA VAL A 25 2.18 -29.02 -6.06
C VAL A 25 2.34 -29.03 -7.57
N VAL A 26 3.20 -29.89 -8.12
CA VAL A 26 3.40 -30.04 -9.57
C VAL A 26 2.10 -30.40 -10.28
N ARG A 27 1.30 -31.33 -9.73
CA ARG A 27 -0.01 -31.68 -10.31
C ARG A 27 -0.95 -30.47 -10.40
N MET A 28 -0.92 -29.60 -9.39
CA MET A 28 -1.71 -28.35 -9.37
C MET A 28 -1.16 -27.34 -10.40
N LEU A 29 0.17 -27.21 -10.46
CA LEU A 29 0.82 -26.28 -11.40
C LEU A 29 0.64 -26.69 -12.88
N ARG A 30 0.58 -27.97 -13.18
CA ARG A 30 0.29 -28.47 -14.55
C ARG A 30 -1.11 -28.11 -15.04
N ALA A 31 -2.05 -27.89 -14.15
CA ALA A 31 -3.40 -27.44 -14.50
C ALA A 31 -3.46 -25.93 -14.82
N THR A 32 -2.45 -25.15 -14.46
CA THR A 32 -2.40 -23.72 -14.78
C THR A 32 -1.93 -23.47 -16.20
N LYS A 33 -2.44 -22.42 -16.83
CA LYS A 33 -1.95 -21.92 -18.13
C LYS A 33 -0.79 -20.92 -17.99
N LYS A 34 -0.33 -20.68 -16.76
CA LYS A 34 0.75 -19.73 -16.48
C LYS A 34 2.12 -20.35 -16.74
N PRO A 35 3.12 -19.57 -17.16
CA PRO A 35 4.50 -20.05 -17.23
C PRO A 35 4.97 -20.49 -15.84
N VAL A 36 5.53 -21.70 -15.76
CA VAL A 36 6.12 -22.23 -14.51
C VAL A 36 7.60 -22.48 -14.77
N LEU A 37 8.47 -21.89 -13.95
CA LEU A 37 9.91 -22.14 -13.97
C LEU A 37 10.28 -22.96 -12.75
N LEU A 38 10.90 -24.12 -12.96
CA LEU A 38 11.41 -24.98 -11.90
C LEU A 38 12.78 -24.47 -11.44
N VAL A 39 12.88 -24.11 -10.17
CA VAL A 39 14.11 -23.56 -9.57
C VAL A 39 14.70 -24.57 -8.59
N ALA A 40 15.91 -25.03 -8.88
CA ALA A 40 16.68 -25.93 -8.01
C ALA A 40 17.58 -25.09 -7.10
N ASN A 41 17.13 -24.85 -5.86
CA ASN A 41 17.87 -24.03 -4.90
C ASN A 41 18.87 -24.88 -4.10
N LYS A 42 19.86 -24.21 -3.50
CA LYS A 42 20.98 -24.75 -2.75
C LYS A 42 22.06 -25.43 -3.59
N VAL A 43 22.17 -25.02 -4.85
CA VAL A 43 23.28 -25.42 -5.73
C VAL A 43 24.41 -24.41 -5.53
N ASP A 44 25.20 -24.61 -4.48
CA ASP A 44 26.22 -23.64 -4.03
C ASP A 44 27.47 -23.67 -4.91
N ASP A 45 27.78 -24.82 -5.53
CA ASP A 45 28.89 -24.99 -6.47
C ASP A 45 28.51 -25.86 -7.70
N ALA A 46 29.38 -25.90 -8.72
CA ALA A 46 29.15 -26.63 -9.94
C ALA A 46 29.05 -28.16 -9.77
N ARG A 47 29.59 -28.71 -8.66
CA ARG A 47 29.55 -30.16 -8.39
C ARG A 47 28.16 -30.64 -7.98
N GLN A 48 27.29 -29.70 -7.62
CA GLN A 48 25.90 -29.97 -7.18
C GLN A 48 24.89 -29.78 -8.32
N GLU A 49 25.32 -29.45 -9.53
CA GLU A 49 24.44 -29.33 -10.70
C GLU A 49 23.75 -30.65 -11.10
N PRO A 50 24.38 -31.84 -10.94
CA PRO A 50 23.70 -33.10 -11.19
C PRO A 50 22.46 -33.34 -10.32
N GLU A 51 22.45 -32.86 -9.06
CA GLU A 51 21.31 -32.95 -8.16
C GLU A 51 20.16 -32.06 -8.67
N ALA A 52 20.48 -30.89 -9.20
CA ALA A 52 19.48 -30.06 -9.86
C ALA A 52 18.90 -30.75 -11.09
N ALA A 53 19.73 -31.42 -11.91
CA ALA A 53 19.28 -32.15 -13.07
C ALA A 53 18.33 -33.32 -12.74
N ALA A 54 18.43 -33.94 -11.57
CA ALA A 54 17.51 -34.98 -11.14
C ALA A 54 16.06 -34.50 -11.02
N LEU A 55 15.85 -33.21 -10.82
CA LEU A 55 14.51 -32.59 -10.74
C LEU A 55 13.78 -32.50 -12.10
N TRP A 56 14.43 -32.86 -13.24
CA TRP A 56 13.74 -33.09 -14.52
C TRP A 56 12.58 -34.07 -14.41
N SER A 57 12.68 -35.03 -13.49
CA SER A 57 11.63 -36.01 -13.21
C SER A 57 10.28 -35.37 -12.84
N LEU A 58 10.25 -34.14 -12.33
CA LEU A 58 9.03 -33.39 -12.03
C LEU A 58 8.26 -32.96 -13.28
N GLY A 59 8.89 -32.96 -14.46
CA GLY A 59 8.22 -32.67 -15.74
C GLY A 59 7.68 -31.24 -15.87
N LEU A 60 8.33 -30.26 -15.26
CA LEU A 60 8.04 -28.83 -15.37
C LEU A 60 9.05 -28.10 -16.31
N GLY A 61 9.85 -28.83 -17.07
CA GLY A 61 10.90 -28.30 -17.91
C GLY A 61 12.26 -28.27 -17.18
N GLU A 62 13.19 -27.50 -17.73
CA GLU A 62 14.57 -27.39 -17.26
C GLU A 62 14.64 -26.82 -15.83
N PRO A 63 15.27 -27.54 -14.88
CA PRO A 63 15.53 -26.99 -13.54
C PRO A 63 16.62 -25.92 -13.60
N TRP A 64 16.36 -24.75 -13.05
CA TRP A 64 17.32 -23.65 -12.98
C TRP A 64 18.14 -23.76 -11.69
N PRO A 65 19.43 -24.13 -11.76
CA PRO A 65 20.28 -24.27 -10.59
C PRO A 65 20.63 -22.92 -10.02
N VAL A 66 20.27 -22.69 -8.74
CA VAL A 66 20.56 -21.43 -8.04
C VAL A 66 21.06 -21.68 -6.62
N SER A 67 21.81 -20.74 -6.09
CA SER A 67 22.07 -20.62 -4.67
C SER A 67 21.53 -19.28 -4.18
N ALA A 68 20.40 -19.29 -3.51
CA ALA A 68 19.85 -18.09 -2.89
C ALA A 68 20.76 -17.54 -1.76
N LEU A 69 21.61 -18.38 -1.18
CA LEU A 69 22.57 -18.01 -0.14
C LEU A 69 23.76 -17.24 -0.72
N HIS A 70 24.28 -17.68 -1.87
CA HIS A 70 25.50 -17.17 -2.48
C HIS A 70 25.24 -16.32 -3.75
N GLY A 71 23.98 -16.22 -4.19
CA GLY A 71 23.60 -15.46 -5.40
C GLY A 71 23.97 -16.14 -6.73
N ARG A 72 24.47 -17.39 -6.69
CA ARG A 72 24.84 -18.14 -7.90
C ARG A 72 23.62 -18.47 -8.74
N GLY A 73 23.70 -18.26 -10.08
CA GLY A 73 22.64 -18.56 -11.05
C GLY A 73 21.39 -17.69 -10.96
N VAL A 74 21.33 -16.74 -9.99
CA VAL A 74 20.16 -15.88 -9.78
C VAL A 74 19.97 -14.90 -10.94
N ALA A 75 21.05 -14.36 -11.50
CA ALA A 75 20.97 -13.44 -12.63
C ALA A 75 20.38 -14.15 -13.88
N ASP A 76 20.89 -15.33 -14.21
CA ASP A 76 20.43 -16.12 -15.34
C ASP A 76 18.94 -16.54 -15.19
N LEU A 77 18.54 -16.91 -13.96
CA LEU A 77 17.13 -17.17 -13.63
C LEU A 77 16.27 -15.94 -13.86
N LEU A 78 16.70 -14.76 -13.40
CA LEU A 78 15.93 -13.51 -13.56
C LEU A 78 15.82 -13.10 -15.02
N ASP A 79 16.89 -13.25 -15.80
CA ASP A 79 16.85 -13.02 -17.24
C ASP A 79 15.83 -13.95 -17.91
N LYS A 80 15.80 -15.24 -17.51
CA LYS A 80 14.79 -16.17 -17.99
C LYS A 80 13.37 -15.77 -17.58
N VAL A 81 13.18 -15.31 -16.34
CA VAL A 81 11.87 -14.80 -15.88
C VAL A 81 11.39 -13.67 -16.79
N LEU A 82 12.27 -12.71 -17.12
CA LEU A 82 11.92 -11.60 -18.00
C LEU A 82 11.47 -12.07 -19.38
N THR A 83 12.01 -13.19 -19.92
CA THR A 83 11.59 -13.72 -21.22
C THR A 83 10.22 -14.39 -21.22
N VAL A 84 9.72 -14.84 -20.06
CA VAL A 84 8.42 -15.52 -19.94
C VAL A 84 7.32 -14.64 -19.40
N LEU A 85 7.68 -13.47 -18.86
CA LEU A 85 6.69 -12.47 -18.44
C LEU A 85 6.03 -11.84 -19.67
N PRO A 86 4.72 -11.59 -19.64
CA PRO A 86 4.05 -10.85 -20.71
C PRO A 86 4.57 -9.40 -20.73
N GLU A 87 4.62 -8.80 -21.92
CA GLU A 87 5.02 -7.38 -22.10
C GLU A 87 4.17 -6.44 -21.24
N VAL A 88 2.91 -6.83 -20.98
CA VAL A 88 2.00 -6.13 -20.07
C VAL A 88 1.46 -7.15 -19.07
N SER A 89 1.84 -6.99 -17.81
CA SER A 89 1.37 -7.85 -16.71
C SER A 89 -0.17 -7.88 -16.64
N ALA A 90 -0.75 -9.05 -16.35
CA ALA A 90 -2.19 -9.16 -16.06
C ALA A 90 -2.57 -8.35 -14.79
N VAL A 91 -1.62 -8.13 -13.86
CA VAL A 91 -1.75 -7.22 -12.72
C VAL A 91 -1.60 -5.77 -13.19
N ALA A 92 -0.85 -5.50 -14.25
CA ALA A 92 -0.74 -4.19 -14.90
C ALA A 92 -1.96 -3.84 -15.78
N LYS A 93 -2.89 -4.80 -16.02
CA LYS A 93 -4.25 -4.45 -16.47
C LYS A 93 -5.04 -3.66 -15.45
N ASN A 94 -4.61 -3.58 -14.20
CA ASN A 94 -4.89 -2.48 -13.31
C ASN A 94 -3.94 -1.31 -13.66
N GLU A 95 -4.08 -0.80 -14.90
CA GLU A 95 -3.72 0.54 -15.38
C GLU A 95 -2.52 1.20 -14.69
N ILE A 96 -1.29 0.67 -14.94
CA ILE A 96 -0.11 1.53 -14.88
C ILE A 96 -0.29 2.56 -16.01
N GLY A 97 -0.72 3.79 -15.64
CA GLY A 97 -0.98 4.89 -16.58
C GLY A 97 -2.45 5.25 -16.78
N GLY A 98 -3.41 4.56 -16.15
CA GLY A 98 -4.82 4.98 -16.10
C GLY A 98 -5.08 6.05 -15.03
N PRO A 99 -6.30 6.64 -15.00
CA PRO A 99 -6.67 7.60 -13.98
C PRO A 99 -6.51 7.03 -12.56
N ARG A 100 -5.86 7.78 -11.69
CA ARG A 100 -5.64 7.39 -10.29
C ARG A 100 -6.99 7.22 -9.57
N ARG A 101 -7.09 6.21 -8.71
CA ARG A 101 -8.33 5.80 -8.07
C ARG A 101 -8.51 6.48 -6.71
N VAL A 102 -9.62 7.20 -6.58
CA VAL A 102 -9.95 8.02 -5.41
C VAL A 102 -11.22 7.46 -4.74
N ALA A 103 -11.17 7.21 -3.43
CA ALA A 103 -12.35 6.94 -2.63
C ALA A 103 -12.76 8.19 -1.85
N ILE A 104 -14.07 8.52 -1.84
CA ILE A 104 -14.64 9.53 -0.94
C ILE A 104 -15.36 8.80 0.18
N ILE A 105 -14.84 8.91 1.40
CA ILE A 105 -15.36 8.22 2.58
C ILE A 105 -15.67 9.19 3.72
N GLY A 106 -16.39 8.74 4.71
CA GLY A 106 -16.80 9.55 5.86
C GLY A 106 -18.18 9.11 6.39
N ARG A 107 -18.59 9.63 7.53
CA ARG A 107 -19.90 9.37 8.15
C ARG A 107 -21.08 9.70 7.21
N PRO A 108 -22.28 9.20 7.48
CA PRO A 108 -23.50 9.71 6.82
C PRO A 108 -23.64 11.23 7.00
N ASN A 109 -24.17 11.92 5.99
CA ASN A 109 -24.50 13.36 6.01
C ASN A 109 -23.35 14.36 6.15
N VAL A 110 -22.08 13.92 6.10
CA VAL A 110 -20.91 14.84 6.10
C VAL A 110 -20.75 15.59 4.76
N GLY A 111 -21.51 15.23 3.71
CA GLY A 111 -21.51 15.91 2.41
C GLY A 111 -20.75 15.20 1.29
N LYS A 112 -20.50 13.87 1.39
CA LYS A 112 -19.82 13.10 0.33
C LYS A 112 -20.51 13.18 -1.03
N SER A 113 -21.85 13.00 -1.04
CA SER A 113 -22.62 13.10 -2.29
C SER A 113 -22.62 14.50 -2.86
N SER A 114 -22.66 15.53 -1.99
CA SER A 114 -22.56 16.93 -2.42
C SER A 114 -21.18 17.22 -3.02
N LEU A 115 -20.11 16.71 -2.39
CA LEU A 115 -18.76 16.82 -2.90
C LEU A 115 -18.64 16.15 -4.27
N LEU A 116 -19.05 14.90 -4.40
CA LEU A 116 -19.01 14.17 -5.67
C LEU A 116 -19.82 14.86 -6.77
N ASN A 117 -21.03 15.32 -6.46
CA ASN A 117 -21.90 15.99 -7.44
C ASN A 117 -21.32 17.35 -7.85
N LYS A 118 -20.73 18.11 -6.93
CA LYS A 118 -20.13 19.41 -7.23
C LYS A 118 -18.88 19.23 -8.11
N THR A 119 -18.02 18.27 -7.78
CA THR A 119 -16.85 17.95 -8.60
C THR A 119 -17.23 17.40 -9.98
N ALA A 120 -18.28 16.57 -10.08
CA ALA A 120 -18.77 16.02 -11.35
C ALA A 120 -19.55 17.06 -12.19
N GLY A 121 -20.10 18.11 -11.55
CA GLY A 121 -20.94 19.10 -12.23
C GLY A 121 -20.18 20.22 -12.93
N GLU A 122 -18.97 20.51 -12.50
CA GLU A 122 -18.15 21.62 -13.05
C GLU A 122 -17.35 21.20 -14.29
N GLU A 123 -16.94 19.91 -14.40
CA GLU A 123 -16.10 19.42 -15.52
C GLU A 123 -16.44 17.97 -15.90
N ARG A 124 -17.61 17.72 -16.47
CA ARG A 124 -17.92 16.37 -17.00
C ARG A 124 -17.23 16.16 -18.35
N VAL A 125 -16.15 15.42 -18.37
CA VAL A 125 -15.76 14.66 -19.56
C VAL A 125 -16.35 13.26 -19.46
N VAL A 126 -17.44 13.04 -20.16
CA VAL A 126 -17.89 11.66 -20.49
C VAL A 126 -16.83 11.12 -21.45
N VAL A 127 -15.87 10.39 -20.93
CA VAL A 127 -14.91 9.68 -21.80
C VAL A 127 -15.70 8.60 -22.53
N ASN A 128 -15.87 8.81 -23.87
CA ASN A 128 -16.50 7.88 -24.77
C ASN A 128 -15.92 6.46 -24.60
N GLU A 129 -16.82 5.49 -24.63
CA GLU A 129 -16.55 4.06 -24.55
C GLU A 129 -15.60 3.61 -25.65
N LEU A 130 -14.34 3.40 -25.30
CA LEU A 130 -13.51 2.47 -26.05
C LEU A 130 -13.93 1.05 -25.62
N ALA A 131 -14.56 0.35 -26.53
CA ALA A 131 -14.97 -1.05 -26.38
C ALA A 131 -13.77 -1.92 -26.01
N GLY A 132 -13.81 -2.56 -24.82
CA GLY A 132 -12.83 -3.58 -24.44
C GLY A 132 -12.27 -3.55 -23.03
N THR A 133 -12.62 -2.56 -22.18
CA THR A 133 -12.21 -2.56 -20.78
C THR A 133 -13.37 -3.01 -19.88
N THR A 134 -13.15 -4.03 -19.08
CA THR A 134 -14.07 -4.49 -18.01
C THR A 134 -14.26 -3.35 -17.02
N ARG A 135 -15.32 -2.55 -17.18
CA ARG A 135 -15.69 -1.47 -16.26
C ARG A 135 -16.58 -2.05 -15.17
N ASP A 136 -16.18 -1.81 -13.94
CA ASP A 136 -17.11 -1.89 -12.82
C ASP A 136 -18.15 -0.76 -13.04
N PRO A 137 -19.45 -1.03 -13.23
CA PRO A 137 -20.46 0.00 -13.53
C PRO A 137 -20.71 0.99 -12.39
N ILE A 138 -19.86 0.97 -11.37
CA ILE A 138 -19.98 1.65 -10.09
C ILE A 138 -18.98 2.83 -9.99
N ASP A 139 -17.96 2.88 -10.87
CA ASP A 139 -16.91 3.89 -10.84
C ASP A 139 -17.18 5.03 -11.83
N GLU A 140 -16.87 6.27 -11.44
CA GLU A 140 -17.01 7.46 -12.29
C GLU A 140 -15.64 8.08 -12.59
N GLN A 141 -15.42 8.43 -13.86
CA GLN A 141 -14.25 9.23 -14.27
C GLN A 141 -14.64 10.70 -14.31
N ILE A 142 -13.90 11.52 -13.58
CA ILE A 142 -14.14 12.95 -13.47
C ILE A 142 -12.83 13.66 -13.75
N GLU A 143 -12.85 14.66 -14.64
CA GLU A 143 -11.72 15.55 -14.86
C GLU A 143 -11.71 16.64 -13.79
N LEU A 144 -10.58 16.78 -13.08
CA LEU A 144 -10.34 17.85 -12.10
C LEU A 144 -8.97 18.45 -12.34
N ALA A 145 -8.91 19.76 -12.50
CA ALA A 145 -7.68 20.50 -12.77
C ALA A 145 -6.89 19.95 -13.99
N GLY A 146 -7.59 19.60 -15.07
CA GLY A 146 -6.98 19.08 -16.30
C GLY A 146 -6.46 17.64 -16.22
N LYS A 147 -6.78 16.90 -15.14
CA LYS A 147 -6.44 15.49 -14.96
C LYS A 147 -7.68 14.64 -14.73
N VAL A 148 -7.71 13.45 -15.32
CA VAL A 148 -8.79 12.49 -15.14
C VAL A 148 -8.53 11.65 -13.90
N TRP A 149 -9.51 11.61 -13.00
CA TRP A 149 -9.52 10.81 -11.76
C TRP A 149 -10.63 9.78 -11.83
N ARG A 150 -10.40 8.60 -11.28
CA ARG A 150 -11.43 7.57 -11.16
C ARG A 150 -11.94 7.52 -9.72
N PHE A 151 -13.17 7.96 -9.50
CA PHE A 151 -13.84 7.85 -8.22
C PHE A 151 -14.49 6.48 -8.09
N VAL A 152 -14.06 5.71 -7.07
CA VAL A 152 -14.54 4.34 -6.84
C VAL A 152 -15.76 4.32 -5.91
N ASP A 153 -16.62 3.32 -6.10
CA ASP A 153 -17.88 3.09 -5.32
C ASP A 153 -18.83 4.31 -5.28
N THR A 154 -18.92 5.07 -6.36
CA THR A 154 -19.79 6.27 -6.42
C THR A 154 -21.27 5.94 -6.33
N ALA A 155 -21.73 4.75 -6.78
CA ALA A 155 -23.09 4.27 -6.65
C ALA A 155 -23.52 4.12 -5.18
N GLY A 156 -22.63 3.68 -4.30
CA GLY A 156 -22.86 3.62 -2.86
C GLY A 156 -23.07 5.00 -2.23
N ILE A 157 -22.37 6.01 -2.75
CA ILE A 157 -22.50 7.41 -2.31
C ILE A 157 -23.87 7.99 -2.72
N ARG A 158 -24.35 7.71 -3.95
CA ARG A 158 -25.61 8.25 -4.50
C ARG A 158 -26.85 7.59 -3.93
N ARG A 159 -26.88 6.27 -3.72
CA ARG A 159 -28.03 5.53 -3.20
C ARG A 159 -28.44 5.91 -1.78
N ARG A 160 -27.54 6.46 -0.96
CA ARG A 160 -27.82 6.86 0.42
C ARG A 160 -28.70 8.08 0.59
N GLN A 161 -29.07 8.80 -0.47
CA GLN A 161 -30.02 9.91 -0.37
C GLN A 161 -31.44 9.43 -0.01
N HIS A 162 -31.73 8.12 -0.08
CA HIS A 162 -33.07 7.55 0.08
C HIS A 162 -33.24 6.48 1.17
N MET A 163 -32.20 6.15 1.97
CA MET A 163 -32.33 5.10 3.00
C MET A 163 -31.98 5.63 4.39
N ALA A 164 -33.01 5.70 5.25
CA ALA A 164 -32.90 5.99 6.67
C ALA A 164 -32.58 4.70 7.47
N GLN A 165 -31.77 4.86 8.51
CA GLN A 165 -31.57 4.02 9.70
C GLN A 165 -31.32 2.50 9.50
N GLY A 166 -30.19 2.02 10.06
CA GLY A 166 -29.89 0.60 10.29
C GLY A 166 -28.59 0.05 9.69
N ALA A 167 -27.56 0.87 9.40
CA ALA A 167 -26.53 0.52 8.45
C ALA A 167 -25.07 0.66 8.87
N ASP A 168 -24.71 0.73 10.16
CA ASP A 168 -23.31 0.96 10.55
C ASP A 168 -22.39 -0.20 10.13
N PHE A 169 -22.85 -1.45 10.27
CA PHE A 169 -22.09 -2.61 9.83
C PHE A 169 -21.89 -2.66 8.30
N TYR A 170 -22.95 -2.43 7.53
CA TYR A 170 -22.88 -2.37 6.06
C TYR A 170 -22.10 -1.15 5.56
N ALA A 171 -22.05 -0.08 6.35
CA ALA A 171 -21.26 1.11 6.03
C ALA A 171 -19.76 0.83 6.13
N SER A 172 -19.32 0.10 7.16
CA SER A 172 -17.90 -0.28 7.33
C SER A 172 -17.44 -1.26 6.25
N LEU A 173 -18.24 -2.27 5.89
CA LEU A 173 -17.91 -3.21 4.81
C LEU A 173 -17.75 -2.51 3.46
N ARG A 174 -18.62 -1.55 3.14
CA ARG A 174 -18.49 -0.77 1.89
C ARG A 174 -17.28 0.15 1.91
N THR A 175 -16.99 0.78 3.04
CA THR A 175 -15.79 1.59 3.18
C THR A 175 -14.55 0.74 2.95
N ALA A 176 -14.49 -0.47 3.51
CA ALA A 176 -13.40 -1.41 3.26
C ALA A 176 -13.29 -1.80 1.77
N ALA A 177 -14.42 -2.13 1.11
CA ALA A 177 -14.44 -2.47 -0.31
C ALA A 177 -14.01 -1.30 -1.22
N ALA A 178 -14.39 -0.06 -0.88
CA ALA A 178 -13.93 1.13 -1.59
C ALA A 178 -12.42 1.34 -1.41
N LEU A 179 -11.91 1.14 -0.19
CA LEU A 179 -10.48 1.26 0.12
C LEU A 179 -9.65 0.19 -0.59
N GLU A 180 -10.14 -1.03 -0.75
CA GLU A 180 -9.43 -2.08 -1.51
C GLU A 180 -9.15 -1.65 -2.97
N LYS A 181 -10.07 -0.92 -3.58
CA LYS A 181 -9.98 -0.47 -4.97
C LYS A 181 -9.23 0.85 -5.13
N ALA A 182 -9.22 1.70 -4.09
CA ALA A 182 -8.63 3.03 -4.13
C ALA A 182 -7.09 3.03 -3.99
N GLU A 183 -6.48 4.12 -4.40
CA GLU A 183 -5.07 4.44 -4.12
C GLU A 183 -4.97 5.54 -3.07
N VAL A 184 -5.92 6.47 -3.09
CA VAL A 184 -6.07 7.55 -2.11
C VAL A 184 -7.50 7.64 -1.60
N ALA A 185 -7.65 7.91 -0.31
CA ALA A 185 -8.92 8.17 0.33
C ALA A 185 -9.04 9.63 0.75
N ILE A 186 -10.13 10.28 0.35
CA ILE A 186 -10.55 11.57 0.87
C ILE A 186 -11.52 11.30 2.01
N VAL A 187 -11.10 11.51 3.25
CA VAL A 187 -11.98 11.43 4.42
C VAL A 187 -12.67 12.77 4.62
N VAL A 188 -13.98 12.77 4.40
CA VAL A 188 -14.82 13.98 4.55
C VAL A 188 -15.34 14.07 5.98
N LEU A 189 -15.01 15.16 6.65
CA LEU A 189 -15.41 15.48 8.03
C LEU A 189 -16.38 16.67 8.03
N ASP A 190 -17.44 16.58 8.82
CA ASP A 190 -18.39 17.68 9.05
C ASP A 190 -17.89 18.55 10.18
N VAL A 191 -17.45 19.77 9.84
CA VAL A 191 -16.86 20.69 10.84
C VAL A 191 -17.89 21.42 11.73
N THR A 192 -19.18 21.30 11.41
CA THR A 192 -20.25 21.91 12.23
C THR A 192 -20.54 21.12 13.50
N ALA A 193 -20.08 19.86 13.58
CA ALA A 193 -20.18 18.98 14.73
C ALA A 193 -18.78 18.59 15.23
N PRO A 194 -18.66 18.18 16.52
CA PRO A 194 -17.40 17.64 17.02
C PRO A 194 -16.92 16.41 16.25
N ILE A 195 -15.60 16.22 16.21
CA ILE A 195 -14.99 15.00 15.65
C ILE A 195 -15.46 13.83 16.54
N SER A 196 -16.06 12.81 15.92
CA SER A 196 -16.64 11.69 16.64
C SER A 196 -15.74 10.46 16.56
N GLU A 197 -15.94 9.51 17.48
CA GLU A 197 -15.28 8.19 17.40
C GLU A 197 -15.49 7.49 16.05
N GLN A 198 -16.63 7.70 15.38
CA GLN A 198 -16.88 7.14 14.07
C GLN A 198 -15.99 7.77 13.00
N ASP A 199 -15.69 9.07 13.10
CA ASP A 199 -14.74 9.74 12.20
C ASP A 199 -13.34 9.18 12.40
N ILE A 200 -12.90 9.01 13.64
CA ILE A 200 -11.60 8.45 14.00
C ILE A 200 -11.47 7.02 13.46
N ARG A 201 -12.49 6.17 13.68
CA ARG A 201 -12.51 4.80 13.13
C ARG A 201 -12.39 4.74 11.61
N ILE A 202 -13.03 5.68 10.91
CA ILE A 202 -12.92 5.77 9.43
C ILE A 202 -11.50 6.15 9.02
N VAL A 203 -10.87 7.08 9.73
CA VAL A 203 -9.46 7.42 9.51
C VAL A 203 -8.57 6.20 9.75
N ASP A 204 -8.76 5.48 10.86
CA ASP A 204 -8.00 4.27 11.18
C ASP A 204 -8.15 3.18 10.11
N MET A 205 -9.36 2.98 9.57
CA MET A 205 -9.58 2.06 8.45
C MET A 205 -8.75 2.42 7.21
N VAL A 206 -8.55 3.72 6.91
CA VAL A 206 -7.66 4.16 5.81
C VAL A 206 -6.22 3.80 6.13
N LEU A 207 -5.76 4.05 7.36
CA LEU A 207 -4.40 3.72 7.78
C LEU A 207 -4.13 2.22 7.69
N GLU A 208 -5.05 1.39 8.19
CA GLU A 208 -4.97 -0.07 8.14
C GLU A 208 -4.96 -0.60 6.70
N SER A 209 -5.70 0.05 5.80
CA SER A 209 -5.71 -0.31 4.37
C SER A 209 -4.43 0.09 3.62
N GLY A 210 -3.55 0.89 4.24
CA GLY A 210 -2.32 1.38 3.65
C GLY A 210 -2.51 2.38 2.50
N ARG A 211 -3.69 3.00 2.37
CA ARG A 211 -3.97 3.97 1.29
C ARG A 211 -3.48 5.35 1.64
N ALA A 212 -3.17 6.14 0.62
CA ALA A 212 -2.89 7.56 0.80
C ALA A 212 -4.12 8.27 1.38
N LEU A 213 -3.93 9.26 2.23
CA LEU A 213 -4.97 9.93 3.02
C LEU A 213 -4.96 11.44 2.79
N VAL A 214 -6.14 11.99 2.51
CA VAL A 214 -6.42 13.44 2.52
C VAL A 214 -7.62 13.70 3.44
N LEU A 215 -7.52 14.68 4.32
CA LEU A 215 -8.60 15.10 5.21
C LEU A 215 -9.33 16.31 4.62
N ALA A 216 -10.61 16.16 4.30
CA ALA A 216 -11.46 17.22 3.77
C ALA A 216 -12.45 17.70 4.84
N PHE A 217 -12.18 18.87 5.43
CA PHE A 217 -13.01 19.52 6.42
C PHE A 217 -14.12 20.28 5.71
N ASN A 218 -15.30 19.65 5.60
CA ASN A 218 -16.44 20.15 4.83
C ASN A 218 -17.40 20.97 5.68
N LYS A 219 -18.23 21.78 4.99
CA LYS A 219 -19.16 22.77 5.54
C LYS A 219 -18.45 23.95 6.20
N TRP A 220 -17.25 24.27 5.71
CA TRP A 220 -16.40 25.34 6.24
C TRP A 220 -17.07 26.72 6.18
N ASP A 221 -18.05 26.90 5.28
CA ASP A 221 -18.87 28.10 5.12
C ASP A 221 -19.81 28.35 6.31
N LEU A 222 -20.04 27.35 7.16
CA LEU A 222 -20.95 27.44 8.30
C LEU A 222 -20.24 27.66 9.65
N LEU A 223 -18.89 27.74 9.66
CA LEU A 223 -18.14 27.94 10.88
C LEU A 223 -18.08 29.39 11.29
N ASP A 224 -18.39 29.64 12.57
CA ASP A 224 -18.01 30.85 13.29
C ASP A 224 -16.59 30.73 13.90
N ASP A 225 -16.10 31.84 14.48
CA ASP A 225 -14.75 31.90 15.02
C ASP A 225 -14.58 31.05 16.30
N ASP A 226 -15.64 30.87 17.08
CA ASP A 226 -15.61 30.02 18.26
C ASP A 226 -15.48 28.54 17.88
N ARG A 227 -16.32 28.07 16.94
CA ARG A 227 -16.25 26.70 16.44
C ARG A 227 -14.91 26.39 15.78
N ARG A 228 -14.32 27.36 15.06
CA ARG A 228 -12.97 27.19 14.47
C ARG A 228 -11.92 26.92 15.53
N ARG A 229 -11.93 27.67 16.64
CA ARG A 229 -10.98 27.49 17.76
C ARG A 229 -11.16 26.12 18.43
N TYR A 230 -12.39 25.68 18.60
CA TYR A 230 -12.67 24.34 19.12
C TYR A 230 -12.20 23.24 18.19
N LEU A 231 -12.48 23.37 16.88
CA LEU A 231 -12.07 22.41 15.86
C LEU A 231 -10.55 22.22 15.82
N GLU A 232 -9.76 23.28 15.91
CA GLU A 232 -8.29 23.14 15.92
C GLU A 232 -7.82 22.32 17.13
N ARG A 233 -8.42 22.50 18.30
CA ARG A 233 -8.12 21.69 19.50
C ARG A 233 -8.52 20.21 19.31
N GLU A 234 -9.70 19.96 18.73
CA GLU A 234 -10.16 18.62 18.44
C GLU A 234 -9.19 17.92 17.46
N ILE A 235 -8.74 18.63 16.42
CA ILE A 235 -7.77 18.10 15.46
C ILE A 235 -6.44 17.76 16.13
N GLU A 236 -5.94 18.63 17.01
CA GLU A 236 -4.70 18.40 17.76
C GLU A 236 -4.80 17.21 18.72
N GLN A 237 -5.99 16.93 19.27
CA GLN A 237 -6.23 15.85 20.22
C GLN A 237 -6.59 14.54 19.50
N ASP A 238 -7.60 14.57 18.67
CA ASP A 238 -8.23 13.37 18.12
C ASP A 238 -7.57 12.88 16.83
N LEU A 239 -6.96 13.80 16.05
CA LEU A 239 -6.29 13.49 14.79
C LEU A 239 -4.75 13.66 14.83
N ALA A 240 -4.15 13.78 16.02
CA ALA A 240 -2.70 13.89 16.21
C ALA A 240 -1.91 12.78 15.51
N HIS A 241 -2.45 11.55 15.48
CA HIS A 241 -1.83 10.38 14.86
C HIS A 241 -1.76 10.47 13.34
N VAL A 242 -2.56 11.36 12.71
CA VAL A 242 -2.57 11.66 11.27
C VAL A 242 -2.23 13.11 10.94
N ALA A 243 -1.53 13.81 11.83
CA ALA A 243 -1.11 15.20 11.62
C ALA A 243 -0.28 15.43 10.34
N TRP A 244 0.24 14.35 9.77
CA TRP A 244 0.97 14.31 8.51
C TRP A 244 0.07 14.27 7.26
N ALA A 245 -1.25 14.08 7.42
CA ALA A 245 -2.18 14.05 6.30
C ALA A 245 -2.50 15.47 5.83
N PRO A 246 -2.49 15.77 4.52
CA PRO A 246 -2.93 17.04 3.98
C PRO A 246 -4.36 17.37 4.42
N ARG A 247 -4.57 18.60 4.86
CA ARG A 247 -5.86 19.12 5.31
C ARG A 247 -6.39 20.12 4.30
N VAL A 248 -7.64 19.93 3.84
CA VAL A 248 -8.31 20.87 2.94
C VAL A 248 -9.64 21.31 3.55
N ASN A 249 -9.79 22.61 3.77
CA ASN A 249 -11.02 23.20 4.31
C ASN A 249 -11.93 23.56 3.13
N ILE A 250 -13.05 22.85 2.97
CA ILE A 250 -13.92 22.94 1.80
C ILE A 250 -15.37 23.28 2.16
N SER A 251 -16.11 23.76 1.18
CA SER A 251 -17.57 23.73 1.18
C SER A 251 -18.07 23.03 -0.09
N ALA A 252 -18.50 21.80 0.06
CA ALA A 252 -19.09 21.04 -1.04
C ALA A 252 -20.39 21.66 -1.58
N ARG A 253 -21.06 22.49 -0.78
CA ARG A 253 -22.29 23.21 -1.19
C ARG A 253 -21.97 24.38 -2.10
N THR A 254 -21.00 25.20 -1.73
CA THR A 254 -20.66 26.43 -2.44
C THR A 254 -19.58 26.23 -3.52
N GLY A 255 -18.83 25.14 -3.47
CA GLY A 255 -17.66 24.90 -4.32
C GLY A 255 -16.34 25.49 -3.77
N ARG A 256 -16.41 26.18 -2.62
CA ARG A 256 -15.25 26.88 -2.06
C ARG A 256 -14.10 25.91 -1.76
N HIS A 257 -12.91 26.21 -2.26
CA HIS A 257 -11.64 25.52 -2.08
C HIS A 257 -11.60 24.06 -2.59
N LEU A 258 -12.52 23.65 -3.48
CA LEU A 258 -12.45 22.32 -4.09
C LEU A 258 -11.22 22.17 -4.97
N GLU A 259 -10.73 23.26 -5.57
CA GLU A 259 -9.51 23.31 -6.36
C GLU A 259 -8.26 22.88 -5.57
N LYS A 260 -8.30 22.99 -4.23
CA LYS A 260 -7.19 22.58 -3.35
C LYS A 260 -7.14 21.08 -3.09
N LEU A 261 -8.20 20.35 -3.45
CA LEU A 261 -8.22 18.89 -3.27
C LEU A 261 -7.21 18.20 -4.20
N VAL A 262 -7.12 18.64 -5.46
CA VAL A 262 -6.21 18.01 -6.42
C VAL A 262 -4.75 18.10 -5.99
N PRO A 263 -4.19 19.26 -5.64
CA PRO A 263 -2.83 19.34 -5.12
C PRO A 263 -2.60 18.47 -3.87
N ALA A 264 -3.58 18.39 -2.96
CA ALA A 264 -3.49 17.56 -1.78
C ALA A 264 -3.48 16.06 -2.10
N ILE A 265 -4.29 15.61 -3.07
CA ILE A 265 -4.32 14.25 -3.57
C ILE A 265 -2.99 13.90 -4.24
N GLU A 266 -2.47 14.79 -5.09
CA GLU A 266 -1.20 14.59 -5.79
C GLU A 266 -0.04 14.46 -4.82
N LEU A 267 0.06 15.34 -3.84
CA LEU A 267 1.08 15.29 -2.78
C LEU A 267 1.03 13.96 -2.01
N ALA A 268 -0.18 13.52 -1.63
CA ALA A 268 -0.36 12.26 -0.93
C ALA A 268 0.03 11.04 -1.78
N LEU A 269 -0.30 11.05 -3.07
CA LEU A 269 0.05 9.98 -4.01
C LEU A 269 1.54 9.97 -4.36
N GLU A 270 2.17 11.12 -4.54
CA GLU A 270 3.61 11.23 -4.75
C GLU A 270 4.38 10.65 -3.57
N SER A 271 3.97 11.00 -2.36
CA SER A 271 4.52 10.42 -1.13
C SER A 271 4.32 8.90 -1.07
N TRP A 272 3.13 8.41 -1.46
CA TRP A 272 2.78 6.99 -1.46
C TRP A 272 3.58 6.18 -2.50
N ASP A 273 3.98 6.82 -3.60
CA ASP A 273 4.82 6.24 -4.65
C ASP A 273 6.33 6.39 -4.39
N THR A 274 6.72 7.17 -3.37
CA THR A 274 8.11 7.50 -3.09
C THR A 274 8.96 6.26 -2.79
N ARG A 275 10.07 6.12 -3.52
CA ARG A 275 11.09 5.08 -3.34
C ARG A 275 12.38 5.68 -2.82
N ILE A 276 12.83 5.22 -1.65
CA ILE A 276 14.11 5.60 -1.07
C ILE A 276 15.16 4.57 -1.48
N PRO A 277 16.28 4.99 -2.11
CA PRO A 277 17.39 4.08 -2.39
C PRO A 277 17.93 3.43 -1.12
N THR A 278 18.21 2.12 -1.19
CA THR A 278 18.66 1.33 -0.03
C THR A 278 19.89 1.91 0.65
N GLY A 279 20.85 2.44 -0.11
CA GLY A 279 22.05 3.10 0.44
C GLY A 279 21.71 4.33 1.29
N LYS A 280 20.82 5.22 0.80
CA LYS A 280 20.36 6.41 1.55
C LYS A 280 19.60 6.01 2.81
N PHE A 281 18.76 4.99 2.72
CA PHE A 281 18.02 4.50 3.88
C PHE A 281 18.93 3.90 4.95
N ASN A 282 19.97 3.15 4.56
CA ASN A 282 20.93 2.60 5.52
C ASN A 282 21.84 3.66 6.14
N ALA A 283 22.25 4.68 5.39
CA ALA A 283 22.98 5.83 5.94
C ALA A 283 22.14 6.55 7.02
N PHE A 284 20.86 6.82 6.72
CA PHE A 284 19.91 7.38 7.67
C PHE A 284 19.76 6.53 8.95
N LEU A 285 19.60 5.21 8.81
CA LEU A 285 19.49 4.31 9.96
C LEU A 285 20.76 4.30 10.82
N ALA A 286 21.93 4.39 10.19
CA ALA A 286 23.21 4.46 10.90
C ALA A 286 23.37 5.77 11.68
N GLU A 287 23.06 6.91 11.06
CA GLU A 287 23.06 8.22 11.72
C GLU A 287 22.07 8.28 12.88
N LEU A 288 20.85 7.78 12.67
CA LEU A 288 19.81 7.74 13.69
C LEU A 288 20.22 6.87 14.87
N ALA A 289 20.80 5.69 14.64
CA ALA A 289 21.27 4.78 15.69
C ALA A 289 22.48 5.34 16.45
N ALA A 290 23.35 6.12 15.78
CA ALA A 290 24.48 6.79 16.41
C ALA A 290 24.04 7.97 17.29
N ALA A 291 23.12 8.80 16.79
CA ALA A 291 22.60 9.98 17.52
C ALA A 291 21.67 9.59 18.70
N HIS A 292 20.86 8.56 18.51
CA HIS A 292 19.84 8.11 19.48
C HIS A 292 19.86 6.59 19.59
N PRO A 293 20.85 6.00 20.29
CA PRO A 293 20.92 4.56 20.46
C PRO A 293 19.72 4.03 21.25
N HIS A 294 19.26 2.83 20.87
CA HIS A 294 18.14 2.19 21.57
C HIS A 294 18.50 1.91 23.05
N PRO A 295 17.58 2.12 24.00
CA PRO A 295 17.84 1.81 25.41
C PRO A 295 18.23 0.34 25.62
N VAL A 296 19.08 0.09 26.62
CA VAL A 296 19.45 -1.27 27.03
C VAL A 296 18.25 -1.95 27.68
N ARG A 297 17.93 -3.18 27.23
CA ARG A 297 16.89 -4.03 27.84
C ARG A 297 17.47 -5.43 28.11
N GLY A 298 17.24 -5.94 29.31
CA GLY A 298 17.73 -7.28 29.70
C GLY A 298 19.26 -7.45 29.57
N GLY A 299 20.03 -6.39 29.86
CA GLY A 299 21.50 -6.42 29.78
C GLY A 299 22.08 -6.38 28.36
N ARG A 300 21.23 -6.24 27.33
CA ARG A 300 21.68 -6.16 25.92
C ARG A 300 21.01 -4.97 25.22
N GLN A 301 21.78 -4.29 24.38
CA GLN A 301 21.30 -3.18 23.56
C GLN A 301 20.92 -3.69 22.18
N PRO A 302 19.63 -3.52 21.76
CA PRO A 302 19.23 -3.79 20.38
C PRO A 302 20.02 -2.93 19.40
N ARG A 303 20.48 -3.53 18.31
CA ARG A 303 21.21 -2.84 17.23
C ARG A 303 20.46 -2.98 15.93
N ILE A 304 20.36 -1.89 15.18
CA ILE A 304 19.93 -1.91 13.78
C ILE A 304 21.11 -2.41 12.95
N LEU A 305 20.89 -3.42 12.13
CA LEU A 305 21.90 -4.00 11.25
C LEU A 305 21.87 -3.34 9.87
N PHE A 306 20.71 -3.34 9.26
CA PHE A 306 20.41 -2.70 7.98
C PHE A 306 18.90 -2.65 7.75
N GLY A 307 18.48 -1.98 6.69
CA GLY A 307 17.08 -1.94 6.28
C GLY A 307 16.91 -1.79 4.79
N THR A 308 15.69 -2.05 4.32
CA THR A 308 15.30 -1.86 2.92
C THR A 308 13.85 -1.42 2.86
N GLN A 309 13.49 -0.66 1.83
CA GLN A 309 12.09 -0.41 1.50
C GLN A 309 11.60 -1.57 0.64
N ALA A 310 10.72 -2.40 1.20
CA ALA A 310 10.18 -3.59 0.54
C ALA A 310 9.08 -3.22 -0.47
N SER A 311 8.25 -2.22 -0.14
CA SER A 311 7.15 -1.75 -0.99
C SER A 311 7.08 -0.22 -0.98
N THR A 312 6.46 0.36 -2.02
CA THR A 312 6.12 1.78 -2.10
C THR A 312 4.65 2.05 -1.82
N ARG A 313 3.76 1.06 -1.96
CA ARG A 313 2.30 1.22 -1.95
C ARG A 313 1.61 0.26 -0.98
N PRO A 314 1.59 0.55 0.32
CA PRO A 314 2.19 1.70 1.02
C PRO A 314 3.71 1.59 1.17
N PRO A 315 4.41 2.72 1.48
CA PRO A 315 5.82 2.70 1.84
C PRO A 315 6.06 1.78 3.04
N THR A 316 6.63 0.60 2.77
CA THR A 316 6.90 -0.44 3.77
C THR A 316 8.40 -0.65 3.90
N PHE A 317 8.92 -0.41 5.08
CA PHE A 317 10.34 -0.57 5.40
C PHE A 317 10.56 -1.80 6.26
N VAL A 318 11.48 -2.65 5.85
CA VAL A 318 11.93 -3.80 6.64
C VAL A 318 13.26 -3.44 7.28
N VAL A 319 13.29 -3.44 8.61
CA VAL A 319 14.50 -3.14 9.40
C VAL A 319 14.97 -4.41 10.09
N PHE A 320 16.21 -4.80 9.84
CA PHE A 320 16.85 -5.96 10.42
C PHE A 320 17.63 -5.55 11.67
N THR A 321 17.38 -6.26 12.77
CA THR A 321 17.91 -5.90 14.10
C THR A 321 18.44 -7.13 14.82
N THR A 322 19.23 -6.90 15.85
CA THR A 322 19.73 -8.00 16.73
C THR A 322 18.68 -8.46 17.75
N GLN A 323 17.72 -7.60 18.09
CA GLN A 323 16.60 -7.86 19.01
C GLN A 323 15.40 -6.98 18.63
N PHE A 324 14.22 -7.24 19.16
CA PHE A 324 13.06 -6.40 18.93
C PHE A 324 13.27 -4.98 19.47
N LEU A 325 12.98 -3.98 18.62
CA LEU A 325 12.96 -2.59 19.04
C LEU A 325 11.63 -2.27 19.73
N ASP A 326 11.71 -1.38 20.70
CA ASP A 326 10.55 -0.85 21.40
C ASP A 326 9.55 -0.20 20.43
N PRO A 327 8.22 -0.31 20.66
CA PRO A 327 7.22 0.40 19.87
C PRO A 327 7.42 1.91 19.83
N GLN A 328 7.94 2.52 20.90
CA GLN A 328 8.27 3.95 20.93
C GLN A 328 9.44 4.27 19.98
N TYR A 329 10.45 3.40 19.94
CA TYR A 329 11.59 3.59 19.03
C TYR A 329 11.18 3.42 17.58
N ARG A 330 10.24 2.51 17.27
CA ARG A 330 9.66 2.40 15.93
C ARG A 330 8.92 3.67 15.51
N ARG A 331 8.10 4.23 16.41
CA ARG A 331 7.43 5.53 16.17
C ARG A 331 8.43 6.66 15.96
N PHE A 332 9.54 6.64 16.70
CA PHE A 332 10.65 7.59 16.52
C PHE A 332 11.26 7.46 15.12
N ILE A 333 11.57 6.24 14.64
CA ILE A 333 12.06 6.02 13.27
C ILE A 333 11.06 6.56 12.25
N THR A 334 9.77 6.27 12.40
CA THR A 334 8.72 6.76 11.49
C THR A 334 8.67 8.28 11.45
N ARG A 335 8.73 8.96 12.60
CA ARG A 335 8.77 10.42 12.66
C ARG A 335 10.00 10.98 11.95
N ARG A 336 11.19 10.42 12.21
CA ARG A 336 12.43 10.85 11.56
C ARG A 336 12.43 10.62 10.04
N LEU A 337 11.80 9.52 9.57
CA LEU A 337 11.59 9.28 8.14
C LEU A 337 10.76 10.41 7.50
N ARG A 338 9.68 10.83 8.16
CA ARG A 338 8.85 11.96 7.70
C ARG A 338 9.62 13.27 7.68
N GLU A 339 10.43 13.55 8.70
CA GLU A 339 11.23 14.77 8.76
C GLU A 339 12.26 14.87 7.61
N VAL A 340 12.79 13.73 7.14
CA VAL A 340 13.82 13.70 6.08
C VAL A 340 13.22 13.61 4.68
N TRP A 341 12.15 12.83 4.48
CA TRP A 341 11.59 12.55 3.15
C TRP A 341 10.14 13.00 2.97
N GLY A 342 9.52 13.65 3.95
CA GLY A 342 8.15 14.11 3.90
C GLY A 342 7.15 12.98 4.17
N PHE A 343 6.72 12.24 3.15
CA PHE A 343 5.64 11.26 3.21
C PHE A 343 4.32 11.87 3.67
N GLU A 344 4.04 13.08 3.29
CA GLU A 344 2.77 13.73 3.56
C GLU A 344 1.62 13.00 2.85
N GLY A 345 0.55 12.73 3.57
CA GLY A 345 -0.60 11.99 3.05
C GLY A 345 -0.39 10.48 2.85
N SER A 346 0.78 9.94 3.20
CA SER A 346 1.07 8.51 3.05
C SER A 346 1.31 7.84 4.40
N PRO A 347 0.64 6.71 4.72
CA PRO A 347 1.04 5.89 5.85
C PRO A 347 2.43 5.28 5.60
N ILE A 348 3.18 5.05 6.66
CA ILE A 348 4.48 4.38 6.63
C ILE A 348 4.39 3.13 7.49
N GLU A 349 4.74 1.98 6.92
CA GLU A 349 4.86 0.74 7.66
C GLU A 349 6.32 0.42 7.97
N ILE A 350 6.60 0.05 9.22
CA ILE A 350 7.93 -0.45 9.63
C ILE A 350 7.77 -1.87 10.16
N GLN A 351 8.31 -2.81 9.43
CA GLN A 351 8.40 -4.22 9.79
C GLN A 351 9.78 -4.51 10.38
N MET A 352 9.79 -5.23 11.50
CA MET A 352 11.02 -5.61 12.18
C MET A 352 11.35 -7.08 11.92
N ARG A 353 12.59 -7.36 11.58
CA ARG A 353 13.11 -8.72 11.44
C ARG A 353 14.32 -8.90 12.37
N VAL A 354 14.14 -9.74 13.38
CA VAL A 354 15.26 -10.09 14.28
C VAL A 354 16.12 -11.13 13.58
N ARG A 355 17.40 -10.83 13.45
CA ARG A 355 18.40 -11.75 12.90
C ARG A 355 19.13 -12.40 14.05
N GLU A 356 18.82 -13.66 14.36
CA GLU A 356 19.58 -14.43 15.32
C GLU A 356 21.01 -14.60 14.82
N ARG A 357 21.99 -14.33 15.70
CA ARG A 357 23.37 -14.72 15.45
C ARG A 357 23.40 -16.25 15.37
N ARG A 358 23.66 -16.81 14.20
CA ARG A 358 24.11 -18.20 14.14
C ARG A 358 25.37 -18.29 15.01
N GLY A 359 25.27 -18.98 16.15
CA GLY A 359 26.41 -19.29 16.96
C GLY A 359 27.44 -20.07 16.13
N PRO A 360 28.75 -20.01 16.47
CA PRO A 360 29.73 -20.83 15.79
C PRO A 360 29.23 -22.30 15.87
N LYS A 361 29.16 -22.97 14.72
CA LYS A 361 28.96 -24.43 14.69
C LYS A 361 30.15 -25.02 15.47
N ARG A 362 29.85 -25.64 16.60
CA ARG A 362 30.79 -26.52 17.31
C ARG A 362 31.07 -27.75 16.47
#